data_032f75c750ed8eb154384b9d7e10102d
#
_entry.id   032f75c750ed8eb154384b9d7e10102d
#
_cell.length_a   1.000
_cell.length_b   1.000
_cell.length_c   1.000
_cell.angle_alpha   90.00
_cell.angle_beta   90.00
_cell.angle_gamma   90.00
#
_symmetry.space_group_name_H-M   'P 1'
#
loop_
_entity.id
_entity.type
_entity.pdbx_description
1 polymer ?
#
loop_
_entity_poly.entity_id
_entity_poly.type
_entity_poly.pdbx_seq_one_letter_code
_entity_poly.pdbx_strand_id
1 'polypeptide(L)'
;MKIYPQSFNSSNYNIVQCWAAGIQVAALNIQATDDDYTLFDKVFFKQNKNLGYVEKPKKFHIESLKIEKYDKPHFILEVSIKIIFALSKIIQFTGMKIKKSEFMTMSVYVLGTNADKQSNMEYKFELIDGFIFTKIKDNRIMRFNIYESDVGGLMFKIKYNNVLVARACIPFCIMKEGYRRIPIYSNNCAEFKSTCIIGLFSKI
;
A
#
# COMPACT_ATOMS: atom_id res chain seq x y z
N MET A 1 1.60 -18.20 -18.29
CA MET A 1 2.79 -18.49 -17.46
C MET A 1 2.37 -18.46 -16.00
N LYS A 2 2.90 -19.36 -15.14
CA LYS A 2 2.61 -19.46 -13.71
C LYS A 2 3.90 -19.28 -12.94
N ILE A 3 3.85 -18.65 -11.77
CA ILE A 3 4.97 -18.45 -10.85
C ILE A 3 4.56 -18.81 -9.43
N TYR A 4 5.50 -19.33 -8.65
CA TYR A 4 5.31 -19.81 -7.29
C TYR A 4 6.33 -19.18 -6.34
N PRO A 5 6.03 -19.06 -5.02
CA PRO A 5 6.99 -18.63 -4.02
C PRO A 5 8.25 -19.51 -4.00
N GLN A 6 9.34 -18.98 -3.46
CA GLN A 6 10.57 -19.75 -3.29
C GLN A 6 10.37 -20.88 -2.28
N SER A 7 10.84 -22.09 -2.61
CA SER A 7 10.60 -23.29 -1.81
C SER A 7 11.36 -23.32 -0.49
N PHE A 8 12.53 -22.66 -0.39
CA PHE A 8 13.39 -22.77 0.80
C PHE A 8 13.01 -21.83 1.95
N ASN A 9 12.53 -20.63 1.67
CA ASN A 9 12.21 -19.62 2.71
C ASN A 9 10.76 -19.17 2.70
N SER A 10 9.94 -19.71 1.81
CA SER A 10 8.52 -19.38 1.64
C SER A 10 8.25 -17.88 1.47
N SER A 11 9.27 -17.09 1.09
CA SER A 11 9.11 -15.66 0.86
C SER A 11 8.36 -15.39 -0.45
N ASN A 12 7.53 -14.37 -0.44
CA ASN A 12 6.88 -13.90 -1.64
C ASN A 12 7.85 -13.06 -2.50
N TYR A 13 7.62 -13.08 -3.78
CA TYR A 13 8.28 -12.24 -4.78
C TYR A 13 7.49 -10.94 -4.99
N ASN A 14 8.08 -10.00 -5.74
CA ASN A 14 7.37 -8.79 -6.15
C ASN A 14 6.28 -9.12 -7.18
N ILE A 15 5.04 -9.25 -6.70
CA ILE A 15 3.89 -9.61 -7.53
C ILE A 15 3.61 -8.56 -8.61
N VAL A 16 3.88 -7.28 -8.35
CA VAL A 16 3.69 -6.19 -9.32
C VAL A 16 4.60 -6.37 -10.53
N GLN A 17 5.86 -6.75 -10.32
CA GLN A 17 6.77 -7.07 -11.40
C GLN A 17 6.28 -8.26 -12.23
N CYS A 18 5.71 -9.27 -11.57
CA CYS A 18 5.15 -10.42 -12.26
C CYS A 18 3.96 -10.03 -13.14
N TRP A 19 3.06 -9.21 -12.64
CA TRP A 19 1.93 -8.74 -13.43
C TRP A 19 2.37 -7.83 -14.59
N ALA A 20 3.32 -6.93 -14.35
CA ALA A 20 3.90 -6.09 -15.41
C ALA A 20 4.61 -6.93 -16.51
N ALA A 21 5.20 -8.06 -16.13
CA ALA A 21 5.74 -9.04 -17.07
C ALA A 21 4.68 -9.92 -17.75
N GLY A 22 3.40 -9.63 -17.55
CA GLY A 22 2.30 -10.34 -18.18
C GLY A 22 1.99 -11.71 -17.60
N ILE A 23 2.48 -12.07 -16.42
CA ILE A 23 2.17 -13.33 -15.75
C ILE A 23 0.70 -13.34 -15.33
N GLN A 24 -0.03 -14.38 -15.70
CA GLN A 24 -1.46 -14.50 -15.42
C GLN A 24 -1.76 -15.16 -14.08
N VAL A 25 -0.93 -16.09 -13.64
CA VAL A 25 -1.10 -16.83 -12.39
C VAL A 25 0.15 -16.65 -11.55
N ALA A 26 0.02 -15.86 -10.52
CA ALA A 26 1.08 -15.56 -9.55
C ALA A 26 0.63 -16.04 -8.17
N ALA A 27 1.08 -17.23 -7.76
CA ALA A 27 0.75 -17.77 -6.45
C ALA A 27 1.56 -17.06 -5.36
N LEU A 28 0.93 -16.71 -4.25
CA LEU A 28 1.58 -16.15 -3.07
C LEU A 28 1.46 -17.10 -1.89
N ASN A 29 2.46 -17.06 -1.01
CA ASN A 29 2.36 -17.65 0.31
C ASN A 29 1.53 -16.73 1.22
N ILE A 30 0.24 -17.02 1.35
CA ILE A 30 -0.70 -16.23 2.16
C ILE A 30 -0.46 -16.36 3.66
N GLN A 31 0.37 -17.30 4.11
CA GLN A 31 0.77 -17.43 5.52
C GLN A 31 1.83 -16.38 5.91
N ALA A 32 2.54 -15.80 4.95
CA ALA A 32 3.42 -14.65 5.17
C ALA A 32 2.57 -13.38 5.39
N THR A 33 1.96 -13.29 6.56
CA THR A 33 0.95 -12.25 6.87
C THR A 33 1.54 -10.86 7.01
N ASP A 34 2.83 -10.74 7.29
CA ASP A 34 3.59 -9.48 7.38
C ASP A 34 4.11 -8.99 6.02
N ASP A 35 3.96 -9.80 4.97
CA ASP A 35 4.35 -9.43 3.62
C ASP A 35 3.36 -8.44 2.97
N ASP A 36 3.92 -7.39 2.40
CA ASP A 36 3.16 -6.32 1.75
C ASP A 36 2.44 -6.77 0.50
N TYR A 37 3.03 -7.70 -0.24
CA TYR A 37 2.44 -8.23 -1.47
C TYR A 37 1.19 -9.06 -1.19
N THR A 38 1.12 -9.74 -0.06
CA THR A 38 -0.08 -10.48 0.37
C THR A 38 -1.26 -9.54 0.62
N LEU A 39 -1.02 -8.40 1.31
CA LEU A 39 -2.05 -7.39 1.50
C LEU A 39 -2.41 -6.72 0.17
N PHE A 40 -1.41 -6.38 -0.64
CA PHE A 40 -1.62 -5.69 -1.90
C PHE A 40 -2.44 -6.54 -2.89
N ASP A 41 -2.13 -7.82 -3.02
CA ASP A 41 -2.90 -8.77 -3.83
C ASP A 41 -4.38 -8.78 -3.42
N LYS A 42 -4.64 -8.93 -2.12
CA LYS A 42 -5.99 -8.92 -1.57
C LYS A 42 -6.76 -7.63 -1.91
N VAL A 43 -6.11 -6.47 -1.82
CA VAL A 43 -6.76 -5.17 -2.07
C VAL A 43 -6.89 -4.92 -3.57
N PHE A 44 -5.91 -5.33 -4.37
CA PHE A 44 -5.91 -5.18 -5.82
C PHE A 44 -7.13 -5.87 -6.45
N PHE A 45 -7.43 -7.10 -6.06
CA PHE A 45 -8.58 -7.83 -6.61
C PHE A 45 -9.94 -7.36 -6.09
N LYS A 46 -10.00 -6.52 -5.04
CA LYS A 46 -11.24 -5.86 -4.61
C LYS A 46 -11.83 -4.90 -5.66
N GLN A 47 -11.03 -4.37 -6.57
CA GLN A 47 -11.49 -3.46 -7.62
C GLN A 47 -12.56 -4.07 -8.53
N ASN A 48 -12.59 -5.39 -8.68
CA ASN A 48 -13.60 -6.12 -9.43
C ASN A 48 -14.60 -6.82 -8.51
N LYS A 49 -15.13 -6.12 -7.51
CA LYS A 49 -16.16 -6.62 -6.57
C LYS A 49 -15.80 -7.95 -5.89
N ASN A 50 -14.52 -8.22 -5.69
CA ASN A 50 -13.97 -9.48 -5.14
C ASN A 50 -14.27 -10.72 -5.99
N LEU A 51 -14.42 -10.58 -7.30
CA LEU A 51 -14.65 -11.72 -8.21
C LEU A 51 -13.38 -12.58 -8.42
N GLY A 52 -12.25 -12.20 -7.80
CA GLY A 52 -11.03 -13.01 -7.79
C GLY A 52 -10.11 -12.82 -9.00
N TYR A 53 -10.48 -11.99 -9.96
CA TYR A 53 -9.63 -11.65 -11.11
C TYR A 53 -9.91 -10.23 -11.62
N VAL A 54 -8.92 -9.67 -12.29
CA VAL A 54 -8.93 -8.35 -12.91
C VAL A 54 -8.53 -8.51 -14.37
N GLU A 55 -9.18 -7.77 -15.26
CA GLU A 55 -8.81 -7.78 -16.66
C GLU A 55 -7.37 -7.30 -16.83
N LYS A 56 -6.59 -8.07 -17.56
CA LYS A 56 -5.19 -7.77 -17.83
C LYS A 56 -5.10 -6.62 -18.83
N PRO A 57 -4.39 -5.53 -18.52
CA PRO A 57 -4.16 -4.44 -19.46
C PRO A 57 -3.56 -4.92 -20.77
N LYS A 58 -4.03 -4.39 -21.90
CA LYS A 58 -3.60 -4.84 -23.25
C LYS A 58 -2.10 -4.79 -23.46
N LYS A 59 -1.41 -3.79 -22.88
CA LYS A 59 0.05 -3.65 -22.96
C LYS A 59 0.83 -4.82 -22.35
N PHE A 60 0.23 -5.61 -21.46
CA PHE A 60 0.84 -6.80 -20.86
C PHE A 60 0.48 -8.11 -21.58
N HIS A 61 -0.23 -8.05 -22.69
CA HIS A 61 -0.42 -9.22 -23.53
C HIS A 61 0.90 -9.59 -24.24
N ILE A 62 1.16 -10.89 -24.41
CA ILE A 62 2.42 -11.39 -24.96
C ILE A 62 2.73 -10.75 -26.32
N GLU A 63 1.71 -10.54 -27.15
CA GLU A 63 1.83 -9.91 -28.47
C GLU A 63 2.22 -8.42 -28.41
N SER A 64 2.02 -7.77 -27.26
CA SER A 64 2.28 -6.35 -27.03
C SER A 64 3.48 -6.09 -26.13
N LEU A 65 4.12 -7.13 -25.59
CA LEU A 65 5.25 -7.00 -24.68
C LEU A 65 6.47 -6.41 -25.39
N LYS A 66 6.47 -5.08 -25.50
CA LYS A 66 7.69 -4.31 -25.76
C LYS A 66 8.29 -4.01 -24.39
N ILE A 67 9.60 -4.24 -24.23
CA ILE A 67 10.33 -3.71 -23.08
C ILE A 67 10.34 -2.20 -23.25
N GLU A 68 9.29 -1.56 -22.72
CA GLU A 68 9.25 -0.10 -22.67
C GLU A 68 10.34 0.37 -21.71
N LYS A 69 11.32 1.07 -22.22
CA LYS A 69 12.18 1.89 -21.38
C LYS A 69 11.33 3.04 -20.87
N TYR A 70 11.08 3.07 -19.58
CA TYR A 70 10.39 4.18 -18.95
C TYR A 70 11.34 5.39 -18.87
N ASP A 71 11.40 6.18 -19.93
CA ASP A 71 12.21 7.39 -19.96
C ASP A 71 11.58 8.52 -19.10
N LYS A 72 10.26 8.48 -18.93
CA LYS A 72 9.51 9.48 -18.14
C LYS A 72 8.44 8.79 -17.30
N PRO A 73 8.11 9.33 -16.12
CA PRO A 73 6.98 8.84 -15.35
C PRO A 73 5.66 9.05 -16.11
N HIS A 74 4.72 8.14 -15.92
CA HIS A 74 3.37 8.26 -16.46
C HIS A 74 2.64 9.46 -15.85
N PHE A 75 2.83 9.66 -14.53
CA PHE A 75 2.42 10.87 -13.82
C PHE A 75 3.24 11.01 -12.52
N ILE A 76 3.20 12.21 -11.94
CA ILE A 76 3.71 12.46 -10.58
C ILE A 76 2.51 12.44 -9.63
N LEU A 77 2.56 11.58 -8.62
CA LEU A 77 1.55 11.50 -7.58
C LEU A 77 1.96 12.35 -6.38
N GLU A 78 1.14 13.32 -6.04
CA GLU A 78 1.25 14.07 -4.79
C GLU A 78 0.30 13.49 -3.74
N VAL A 79 0.81 13.26 -2.55
CA VAL A 79 0.06 12.69 -1.42
C VAL A 79 0.26 13.55 -0.18
N SER A 80 -0.83 13.97 0.44
CA SER A 80 -0.82 14.64 1.74
C SER A 80 -1.75 13.89 2.70
N ILE A 81 -1.21 13.31 3.75
CA ILE A 81 -2.02 12.63 4.76
C ILE A 81 -2.62 13.66 5.70
N LYS A 82 -3.93 13.61 5.88
CA LYS A 82 -4.66 14.57 6.71
C LYS A 82 -5.05 14.02 8.08
N ILE A 83 -5.56 12.80 8.13
CA ILE A 83 -6.08 12.21 9.37
C ILE A 83 -5.91 10.70 9.32
N ILE A 84 -5.62 10.08 10.47
CA ILE A 84 -5.73 8.65 10.68
C ILE A 84 -6.78 8.42 11.76
N PHE A 85 -7.91 7.81 11.40
CA PHE A 85 -9.01 7.55 12.30
C PHE A 85 -8.82 6.30 13.16
N ALA A 86 -9.25 6.38 14.41
CA ALA A 86 -9.40 5.25 15.34
C ALA A 86 -8.14 4.40 15.57
N LEU A 87 -6.97 5.01 15.45
CA LEU A 87 -5.69 4.33 15.62
C LEU A 87 -5.49 3.73 17.02
N SER A 88 -6.08 4.36 18.05
CA SER A 88 -6.09 3.82 19.41
C SER A 88 -6.70 2.42 19.51
N LYS A 89 -7.76 2.14 18.75
CA LYS A 89 -8.38 0.80 18.69
C LYS A 89 -7.43 -0.23 18.10
N ILE A 90 -6.63 0.16 17.11
CA ILE A 90 -5.64 -0.73 16.49
C ILE A 90 -4.57 -1.10 17.52
N ILE A 91 -4.06 -0.12 18.25
CA ILE A 91 -3.03 -0.35 19.27
C ILE A 91 -3.58 -1.22 20.41
N GLN A 92 -4.80 -0.96 20.87
CA GLN A 92 -5.47 -1.80 21.87
C GLN A 92 -5.65 -3.24 21.38
N PHE A 93 -5.98 -3.44 20.10
CA PHE A 93 -6.12 -4.77 19.51
C PHE A 93 -4.80 -5.54 19.49
N THR A 94 -3.65 -4.84 19.38
CA THR A 94 -2.32 -5.47 19.47
C THR A 94 -1.88 -5.77 20.91
N GLY A 95 -2.70 -5.46 21.91
CA GLY A 95 -2.39 -5.64 23.33
C GLY A 95 -1.38 -4.63 23.90
N MET A 96 -0.98 -3.65 23.12
CA MET A 96 -0.03 -2.62 23.55
C MET A 96 -0.74 -1.55 24.37
N LYS A 97 -0.08 -1.08 25.46
CA LYS A 97 -0.56 0.07 26.23
C LYS A 97 -0.10 1.37 25.58
N ILE A 98 -1.03 2.26 25.32
CA ILE A 98 -0.74 3.59 24.78
C ILE A 98 -0.23 4.49 25.91
N LYS A 99 0.94 5.11 25.72
CA LYS A 99 1.45 6.15 26.61
C LYS A 99 1.34 7.51 25.94
N LYS A 100 1.02 8.56 26.69
CA LYS A 100 0.75 9.91 26.17
C LYS A 100 1.92 10.59 25.43
N SER A 101 3.16 10.09 25.57
CA SER A 101 4.36 10.70 25.01
C SER A 101 5.01 9.88 23.89
N GLU A 102 4.38 8.83 23.42
CA GLU A 102 4.99 7.94 22.45
C GLU A 102 4.65 8.35 21.02
N PHE A 103 5.63 8.20 20.14
CA PHE A 103 5.50 8.55 18.73
C PHE A 103 5.10 7.34 17.90
N MET A 104 4.27 7.60 16.92
CA MET A 104 4.01 6.67 15.85
C MET A 104 4.77 7.11 14.61
N THR A 105 5.17 6.16 13.81
CA THR A 105 5.74 6.40 12.49
C THR A 105 4.86 5.77 11.42
N MET A 106 4.75 6.45 10.31
CA MET A 106 4.10 5.92 9.11
C MET A 106 5.07 6.03 7.95
N SER A 107 5.41 4.89 7.36
CA SER A 107 6.17 4.85 6.11
C SER A 107 5.21 4.76 4.94
N VAL A 108 5.46 5.57 3.91
CA VAL A 108 4.68 5.55 2.65
C VAL A 108 5.64 5.29 1.50
N TYR A 109 5.33 4.34 0.64
CA TYR A 109 6.17 3.96 -0.49
C TYR A 109 5.38 3.31 -1.61
N VAL A 110 5.99 3.26 -2.79
CA VAL A 110 5.40 2.65 -3.97
C VAL A 110 5.67 1.15 -3.98
N LEU A 111 4.62 0.35 -4.13
CA LEU A 111 4.70 -1.02 -4.61
C LEU A 111 4.57 -0.99 -6.12
N GLY A 112 5.70 -1.15 -6.80
CA GLY A 112 5.77 -0.99 -8.24
C GLY A 112 6.82 -1.90 -8.86
N THR A 113 7.14 -1.61 -10.11
CA THR A 113 8.24 -2.21 -10.85
C THR A 113 9.58 -1.62 -10.37
N ASN A 114 10.69 -2.06 -10.96
CA ASN A 114 12.01 -1.49 -10.64
C ASN A 114 12.11 0.00 -10.99
N ALA A 115 11.35 0.47 -11.98
CA ALA A 115 11.30 1.88 -12.35
C ALA A 115 10.61 2.75 -11.28
N ASP A 116 9.67 2.17 -10.53
CA ASP A 116 8.91 2.86 -9.46
C ASP A 116 9.64 2.86 -8.11
N LYS A 117 10.87 2.38 -8.03
CA LYS A 117 11.64 2.38 -6.79
C LYS A 117 11.87 3.80 -6.31
N GLN A 118 11.25 4.14 -5.19
CA GLN A 118 11.36 5.46 -4.59
C GLN A 118 11.68 5.36 -3.11
N SER A 119 12.30 6.41 -2.58
CA SER A 119 12.65 6.49 -1.17
C SER A 119 11.39 6.47 -0.30
N ASN A 120 11.41 5.65 0.74
CA ASN A 120 10.40 5.69 1.79
C ASN A 120 10.36 7.08 2.41
N MET A 121 9.17 7.65 2.53
CA MET A 121 8.95 8.83 3.35
C MET A 121 8.38 8.41 4.69
N GLU A 122 9.01 8.86 5.77
CA GLU A 122 8.54 8.59 7.13
C GLU A 122 7.90 9.84 7.74
N TYR A 123 6.74 9.63 8.36
CA TYR A 123 6.06 10.61 9.18
C TYR A 123 6.10 10.20 10.62
N LYS A 124 6.40 11.17 11.50
CA LYS A 124 6.22 11.03 12.94
C LYS A 124 4.97 11.79 13.36
N PHE A 125 4.13 11.19 14.17
CA PHE A 125 2.95 11.83 14.70
C PHE A 125 2.71 11.44 16.15
N GLU A 126 2.15 12.38 16.92
CA GLU A 126 1.79 12.19 18.33
C GLU A 126 0.35 11.70 18.42
N LEU A 127 0.10 10.82 19.38
CA LEU A 127 -1.26 10.46 19.79
C LEU A 127 -1.80 11.56 20.69
N ILE A 128 -2.87 12.23 20.25
CA ILE A 128 -3.56 13.24 21.05
C ILE A 128 -4.78 12.60 21.69
N ASP A 129 -4.82 12.64 23.05
CA ASP A 129 -5.94 12.30 23.94
C ASP A 129 -6.83 11.13 23.54
N GLY A 130 -6.36 9.90 23.59
CA GLY A 130 -7.20 8.69 23.57
C GLY A 130 -8.30 8.61 22.50
N PHE A 131 -8.65 9.71 21.91
CA PHE A 131 -9.62 9.92 20.85
C PHE A 131 -8.93 10.42 19.58
N ILE A 132 -8.53 9.59 18.73
CA ILE A 132 -8.98 9.24 17.38
C ILE A 132 -8.56 10.21 16.27
N PHE A 133 -8.07 11.40 16.53
CA PHE A 133 -7.60 12.31 15.48
C PHE A 133 -6.11 12.53 15.60
N THR A 134 -5.34 11.70 14.94
CA THR A 134 -3.94 12.00 14.79
C THR A 134 -3.82 13.12 13.77
N LYS A 135 -3.85 14.36 14.24
CA LYS A 135 -3.56 15.52 13.41
C LYS A 135 -2.07 15.44 13.06
N ILE A 136 -1.77 15.12 11.84
CA ILE A 136 -0.41 15.20 11.34
C ILE A 136 -0.05 16.67 11.34
N LYS A 137 0.86 17.09 12.24
CA LYS A 137 1.35 18.47 12.34
C LYS A 137 2.08 18.92 11.05
N ASP A 138 2.46 17.96 10.24
CA ASP A 138 3.28 18.16 9.06
C ASP A 138 2.43 18.10 7.79
N ASN A 139 2.17 19.26 7.21
CA ASN A 139 1.47 19.38 5.93
C ASN A 139 2.36 19.00 4.73
N ARG A 140 3.36 18.15 4.93
CA ARG A 140 4.24 17.74 3.86
C ARG A 140 3.47 17.06 2.74
N ILE A 141 3.81 17.47 1.54
CA ILE A 141 3.36 16.81 0.31
C ILE A 141 4.45 15.82 -0.09
N MET A 142 4.09 14.55 -0.15
CA MET A 142 4.96 13.51 -0.72
C MET A 142 4.78 13.49 -2.23
N ARG A 143 5.88 13.35 -2.96
CA ARG A 143 5.87 13.22 -4.42
C ARG A 143 6.46 11.89 -4.83
N PHE A 144 5.73 11.17 -5.68
CA PHE A 144 6.15 9.89 -6.23
C PHE A 144 6.04 9.94 -7.75
N ASN A 145 7.11 9.60 -8.46
CA ASN A 145 7.07 9.38 -9.90
C ASN A 145 6.49 7.99 -10.17
N ILE A 146 5.39 7.92 -10.87
CA ILE A 146 4.71 6.66 -11.17
C ILE A 146 4.94 6.30 -12.62
N TYR A 147 5.61 5.18 -12.85
CA TYR A 147 5.91 4.66 -14.19
C TYR A 147 4.91 3.57 -14.59
N GLU A 148 4.44 2.77 -13.62
CA GLU A 148 3.50 1.70 -13.91
C GLU A 148 2.23 1.86 -13.06
N SER A 149 1.18 2.44 -13.68
CA SER A 149 -0.07 2.77 -12.99
C SER A 149 -1.11 1.66 -12.98
N ASP A 150 -0.99 0.66 -13.87
CA ASP A 150 -2.04 -0.35 -14.02
C ASP A 150 -1.97 -1.45 -12.97
N VAL A 151 -0.77 -1.76 -12.50
CA VAL A 151 -0.53 -2.88 -11.58
C VAL A 151 0.15 -2.48 -10.27
N GLY A 152 0.62 -1.25 -10.15
CA GLY A 152 1.27 -0.74 -8.94
C GLY A 152 0.30 -0.09 -7.96
N GLY A 153 0.82 0.34 -6.81
CA GLY A 153 0.06 1.05 -5.79
C GLY A 153 0.91 1.67 -4.70
N LEU A 154 0.25 2.43 -3.81
CA LEU A 154 0.87 2.94 -2.60
C LEU A 154 0.63 2.01 -1.42
N MET A 155 1.68 1.81 -0.63
CA MET A 155 1.66 1.09 0.64
C MET A 155 1.93 2.05 1.79
N PHE A 156 1.19 1.86 2.87
CA PHE A 156 1.32 2.58 4.13
C PHE A 156 1.60 1.57 5.24
N LYS A 157 2.68 1.77 5.97
CA LYS A 157 3.02 0.99 7.17
C LYS A 157 2.96 1.87 8.40
N ILE A 158 2.14 1.50 9.37
CA ILE A 158 2.00 2.22 10.63
C ILE A 158 2.70 1.42 11.71
N LYS A 159 3.69 2.05 12.35
CA LYS A 159 4.46 1.45 13.44
C LYS A 159 4.25 2.25 14.73
N TYR A 160 4.13 1.52 15.83
CA TYR A 160 4.14 2.06 17.17
C TYR A 160 5.32 1.46 17.93
N ASN A 161 6.21 2.29 18.46
CA ASN A 161 7.48 1.85 19.07
C ASN A 161 8.27 0.88 18.18
N ASN A 162 8.39 1.20 16.90
CA ASN A 162 9.03 0.38 15.85
C ASN A 162 8.36 -0.97 15.56
N VAL A 163 7.26 -1.32 16.24
CA VAL A 163 6.47 -2.52 15.94
C VAL A 163 5.41 -2.18 14.91
N LEU A 164 5.32 -2.98 13.85
CA LEU A 164 4.28 -2.85 12.84
C LEU A 164 2.92 -3.19 13.45
N VAL A 165 2.02 -2.22 13.50
CA VAL A 165 0.69 -2.38 14.09
C VAL A 165 -0.42 -2.43 13.05
N ALA A 166 -0.22 -1.78 11.92
CA ALA A 166 -1.21 -1.74 10.85
C ALA A 166 -0.59 -1.42 9.50
N ARG A 167 -1.32 -1.77 8.44
CA ARG A 167 -0.97 -1.46 7.06
C ARG A 167 -2.20 -0.96 6.31
N ALA A 168 -1.95 -0.19 5.24
CA ALA A 168 -2.98 0.17 4.28
C ALA A 168 -2.36 0.21 2.89
N CYS A 169 -3.14 -0.02 1.86
CA CYS A 169 -2.67 0.14 0.49
C CYS A 169 -3.80 0.60 -0.42
N ILE A 170 -3.41 1.22 -1.53
CA ILE A 170 -4.33 1.64 -2.58
C ILE A 170 -3.69 1.41 -3.96
N PRO A 171 -4.27 0.57 -4.82
CA PRO A 171 -3.83 0.41 -6.20
C PRO A 171 -4.00 1.70 -7.00
N PHE A 172 -3.04 2.02 -7.88
CA PHE A 172 -3.10 3.24 -8.69
C PHE A 172 -4.26 3.24 -9.69
N CYS A 173 -4.62 2.07 -10.22
CA CYS A 173 -5.70 1.92 -11.21
C CYS A 173 -7.09 2.33 -10.67
N ILE A 174 -7.31 2.26 -9.35
CA ILE A 174 -8.55 2.72 -8.71
C ILE A 174 -8.41 4.04 -7.96
N MET A 175 -7.21 4.59 -7.90
CA MET A 175 -6.94 5.84 -7.20
C MET A 175 -7.51 7.03 -7.98
N LYS A 176 -8.38 7.78 -7.33
CA LYS A 176 -8.94 9.03 -7.85
C LYS A 176 -8.35 10.23 -7.10
N GLU A 177 -8.28 11.37 -7.74
CA GLU A 177 -7.83 12.62 -7.12
C GLU A 177 -8.80 13.15 -6.07
N GLY A 178 -8.33 14.06 -5.23
CA GLY A 178 -9.07 14.64 -4.12
C GLY A 178 -8.92 13.87 -2.81
N TYR A 179 -9.80 14.13 -1.86
CA TYR A 179 -9.82 13.45 -0.58
C TYR A 179 -10.28 12.00 -0.71
N ARG A 180 -9.50 11.09 -0.15
CA ARG A 180 -9.79 9.64 -0.20
C ARG A 180 -9.67 9.02 1.18
N ARG A 181 -10.58 8.08 1.43
CA ARG A 181 -10.54 7.18 2.58
C ARG A 181 -9.82 5.90 2.15
N ILE A 182 -8.75 5.56 2.87
CA ILE A 182 -7.99 4.33 2.65
C ILE A 182 -8.23 3.42 3.85
N PRO A 183 -8.78 2.21 3.64
CA PRO A 183 -8.99 1.23 4.70
C PRO A 183 -7.68 0.80 5.33
N ILE A 184 -7.69 0.56 6.64
CA ILE A 184 -6.54 0.06 7.39
C ILE A 184 -6.75 -1.42 7.70
N TYR A 185 -5.67 -2.18 7.63
CA TYR A 185 -5.63 -3.63 7.82
C TYR A 185 -4.66 -4.00 8.94
N SER A 186 -5.00 -5.07 9.65
CA SER A 186 -4.08 -5.73 10.59
C SER A 186 -2.94 -6.43 9.83
N ASN A 187 -1.96 -6.92 10.57
CA ASN A 187 -0.89 -7.74 10.01
C ASN A 187 -1.43 -9.02 9.32
N ASN A 188 -2.54 -9.57 9.80
CA ASN A 188 -3.21 -10.73 9.19
C ASN A 188 -4.14 -10.34 8.03
N CYS A 189 -3.95 -9.17 7.44
CA CYS A 189 -4.77 -8.65 6.33
C CYS A 189 -6.28 -8.56 6.63
N ALA A 190 -6.70 -8.57 7.91
CA ALA A 190 -8.08 -8.30 8.30
C ALA A 190 -8.33 -6.79 8.32
N GLU A 191 -9.43 -6.33 7.72
CA GLU A 191 -9.80 -4.92 7.69
C GLU A 191 -10.35 -4.45 9.05
N PHE A 192 -9.83 -3.35 9.54
CA PHE A 192 -10.38 -2.67 10.70
C PHE A 192 -11.55 -1.77 10.28
N LYS A 193 -12.77 -2.25 10.41
CA LYS A 193 -13.99 -1.60 9.88
C LYS A 193 -14.18 -0.12 10.28
N SER A 194 -13.71 0.26 11.46
CA SER A 194 -13.88 1.63 12.01
C SER A 194 -12.67 2.52 11.83
N THR A 195 -11.65 2.10 11.09
CA THR A 195 -10.39 2.81 10.96
C THR A 195 -10.06 3.13 9.51
N CYS A 196 -9.43 4.27 9.29
CA CYS A 196 -8.97 4.63 7.95
C CYS A 196 -7.93 5.74 7.99
N ILE A 197 -7.17 5.85 6.92
CA ILE A 197 -6.38 7.02 6.58
C ILE A 197 -7.22 7.92 5.67
N ILE A 198 -7.25 9.22 5.94
CA ILE A 198 -7.76 10.23 5.01
C ILE A 198 -6.57 10.96 4.41
N GLY A 199 -6.42 10.85 3.12
CA GLY A 199 -5.38 11.52 2.35
C GLY A 199 -5.96 12.38 1.24
N LEU A 200 -5.23 13.42 0.86
CA LEU A 200 -5.46 14.21 -0.35
C LEU A 200 -4.46 13.75 -1.40
N PHE A 201 -4.98 13.42 -2.57
CA PHE A 201 -4.21 12.90 -3.70
C PHE A 201 -4.41 13.82 -4.91
N SER A 202 -3.32 14.16 -5.61
CA SER A 202 -3.34 14.83 -6.90
C SER A 202 -2.35 14.18 -7.86
N LYS A 203 -2.68 14.20 -9.15
CA LYS A 203 -1.83 13.74 -10.25
C LYS A 203 -1.35 14.96 -11.02
N ILE A 204 -0.07 15.04 -11.31
CA ILE A 204 0.59 16.09 -12.07
C ILE A 204 1.25 15.48 -13.31
#